data_02ff936e72dde7bf2727f61dc36894f8
#
_entry.id   02ff936e72dde7bf2727f61dc36894f8
#
_cell.length_a   1.000
_cell.length_b   1.000
_cell.length_c   1.000
_cell.angle_alpha   90.00
_cell.angle_beta   90.00
_cell.angle_gamma   90.00
#
_symmetry.space_group_name_H-M   'P 1'
#
loop_
_entity.id
_entity.type
_entity.pdbx_description
1 polymer ?
#
loop_
_entity_poly.entity_id
_entity_poly.type
_entity_poly.pdbx_seq_one_letter_code
_entity_poly.pdbx_strand_id
1 'polypeptide(L)'
;MADHLVDGAEAQARHDLAQLLGNKEHKVLDVLRLAAEAATQATVLRGDGGRAGILLAVALHEAAHGDERHGRKAKLLGAQQAGDSNIGAVHELAVGLEHHARAQAVLQQRLLGLGKAKLQRQTGVPNASATCEFGAHIPGADGRHFLPQMAADSELDKTLDSTLFVPYTADARAHLRPIRFRADIANVNRCVGTILGNAVTKAHPEGLPAGSITIDCDGSAGQSFGAFLPRGITLNVCGDANDYFGKGLSGGEVSVRPNPHATYKFDENIIVGNVAFFGATSGRGFINGLAGQRFGVRNSGATVVVEGCGNHGCEYMTGGLALILGEVGQNFAAGMTGGVAYVFDQYGTLDARVNHESVELKAPTAGELAQIRALIQEHVDATQSPRGIKLLYSFETMSKHFVKVIPTEYERVLAIVAAAEAVGKTHEQAEELAFDIVTGRASAADVARFDVAGGAAGAASVAASSVASTKKEA
;
A
#
# COMPACT_ATOMS: atom_id res chain seq x y z
N MET A 1 27.31 -43.60 -4.16
CA MET A 1 27.62 -43.46 -5.61
C MET A 1 26.84 -42.31 -6.25
N ALA A 2 25.58 -42.07 -5.89
CA ALA A 2 24.79 -40.94 -6.43
C ALA A 2 25.32 -39.58 -5.96
N ASP A 3 25.75 -39.45 -4.71
CA ASP A 3 26.23 -38.17 -4.15
C ASP A 3 27.55 -37.73 -4.81
N HIS A 4 28.45 -38.62 -5.15
CA HIS A 4 29.70 -38.27 -5.86
C HIS A 4 29.51 -37.87 -7.32
N LEU A 5 28.44 -38.31 -7.97
CA LEU A 5 28.12 -37.86 -9.34
C LEU A 5 27.48 -36.48 -9.36
N VAL A 6 26.70 -36.14 -8.32
CA VAL A 6 26.12 -34.79 -8.17
C VAL A 6 27.19 -33.75 -7.87
N ASP A 7 28.14 -34.06 -6.98
CA ASP A 7 29.26 -33.18 -6.65
C ASP A 7 30.18 -32.92 -7.84
N GLY A 8 30.40 -33.96 -8.69
CA GLY A 8 31.20 -33.82 -9.91
C GLY A 8 30.53 -32.94 -10.97
N ALA A 9 29.22 -33.09 -11.18
CA ALA A 9 28.47 -32.30 -12.15
C ALA A 9 28.35 -30.83 -11.69
N GLU A 10 28.20 -30.60 -10.38
CA GLU A 10 28.17 -29.28 -9.80
C GLU A 10 29.52 -28.57 -9.89
N ALA A 11 30.63 -29.26 -9.64
CA ALA A 11 31.99 -28.74 -9.80
C ALA A 11 32.30 -28.38 -11.25
N GLN A 12 31.87 -29.19 -12.21
CA GLN A 12 32.03 -28.94 -13.63
C GLN A 12 31.18 -27.74 -14.08
N ALA A 13 29.92 -27.64 -13.66
CA ALA A 13 29.06 -26.50 -13.97
C ALA A 13 29.62 -25.18 -13.42
N ARG A 14 30.21 -25.20 -12.22
CA ARG A 14 30.92 -24.05 -11.63
C ARG A 14 32.12 -23.64 -12.46
N HIS A 15 32.93 -24.60 -12.91
CA HIS A 15 34.12 -24.33 -13.73
C HIS A 15 33.75 -23.73 -15.07
N ASP A 16 32.75 -24.29 -15.74
CA ASP A 16 32.29 -23.84 -17.05
C ASP A 16 31.65 -22.45 -16.99
N LEU A 17 30.88 -22.18 -15.92
CA LEU A 17 30.30 -20.86 -15.68
C LEU A 17 31.36 -19.79 -15.36
N ALA A 18 32.39 -20.14 -14.60
CA ALA A 18 33.54 -19.27 -14.34
C ALA A 18 34.29 -18.90 -15.61
N GLN A 19 34.49 -19.87 -16.53
CA GLN A 19 35.08 -19.62 -17.86
C GLN A 19 34.20 -18.71 -18.75
N LEU A 20 32.85 -18.86 -18.64
CA LEU A 20 31.91 -18.06 -19.40
C LEU A 20 31.85 -16.59 -18.97
N LEU A 21 32.01 -16.32 -17.68
CA LEU A 21 31.86 -14.98 -17.10
C LEU A 21 33.14 -14.15 -17.08
N GLY A 22 34.30 -14.75 -17.45
CA GLY A 22 35.60 -14.07 -17.48
C GLY A 22 36.05 -13.63 -16.08
N ASN A 23 37.26 -13.07 -15.96
CA ASN A 23 37.96 -12.75 -14.70
C ASN A 23 37.33 -11.68 -13.80
N LYS A 24 36.02 -11.63 -13.66
CA LYS A 24 35.32 -10.87 -12.60
C LYS A 24 35.00 -11.78 -11.43
N GLU A 25 36.03 -12.24 -10.75
CA GLU A 25 35.97 -13.28 -9.71
C GLU A 25 34.91 -13.06 -8.63
N HIS A 26 34.68 -11.85 -8.17
CA HIS A 26 33.72 -11.58 -7.11
C HIS A 26 32.26 -11.80 -7.53
N LYS A 27 31.88 -11.39 -8.75
CA LYS A 27 30.50 -11.61 -9.25
C LYS A 27 30.20 -13.06 -9.54
N VAL A 28 31.20 -13.82 -10.03
CA VAL A 28 31.05 -15.25 -10.28
C VAL A 28 30.85 -16.04 -8.99
N LEU A 29 31.60 -15.71 -7.94
CA LEU A 29 31.47 -16.35 -6.63
C LEU A 29 30.09 -16.06 -5.99
N ASP A 30 29.56 -14.85 -6.12
CA ASP A 30 28.24 -14.51 -5.61
C ASP A 30 27.12 -15.25 -6.34
N VAL A 31 27.20 -15.36 -7.66
CA VAL A 31 26.23 -16.12 -8.48
C VAL A 31 26.27 -17.61 -8.15
N LEU A 32 27.44 -18.17 -7.96
CA LEU A 32 27.60 -19.60 -7.60
C LEU A 32 27.12 -19.89 -6.18
N ARG A 33 27.30 -18.95 -5.25
CA ARG A 33 26.81 -19.05 -3.87
C ARG A 33 25.28 -19.02 -3.85
N LEU A 34 24.64 -18.08 -4.52
CA LEU A 34 23.18 -17.97 -4.64
C LEU A 34 22.58 -19.23 -5.29
N ALA A 35 23.23 -19.75 -6.34
CA ALA A 35 22.83 -20.98 -6.99
C ALA A 35 22.91 -22.19 -6.05
N ALA A 36 23.96 -22.28 -5.24
CA ALA A 36 24.11 -23.35 -4.24
C ALA A 36 23.08 -23.24 -3.10
N GLU A 37 22.79 -22.04 -2.63
CA GLU A 37 21.75 -21.77 -1.62
C GLU A 37 20.35 -22.14 -2.12
N ALA A 38 20.02 -21.77 -3.37
CA ALA A 38 18.76 -22.14 -4.01
C ALA A 38 18.59 -23.65 -4.19
N ALA A 39 19.67 -24.36 -4.55
CA ALA A 39 19.66 -25.82 -4.65
C ALA A 39 19.45 -26.51 -3.29
N THR A 40 19.99 -25.94 -2.23
CA THR A 40 19.83 -26.47 -0.87
C THR A 40 18.40 -26.30 -0.37
N GLN A 41 17.74 -25.18 -0.70
CA GLN A 41 16.34 -24.93 -0.37
C GLN A 41 15.36 -25.76 -1.22
N ALA A 42 15.73 -26.10 -2.46
CA ALA A 42 14.92 -26.93 -3.35
C ALA A 42 15.00 -28.43 -3.04
N THR A 43 15.67 -28.87 -1.98
CA THR A 43 15.90 -30.26 -1.58
C THR A 43 14.61 -31.03 -1.28
N VAL A 44 13.46 -30.37 -1.20
CA VAL A 44 12.15 -31.02 -0.95
C VAL A 44 11.45 -31.49 -2.22
N LEU A 45 11.92 -31.16 -3.41
CA LEU A 45 11.25 -31.44 -4.68
C LEU A 45 12.14 -32.28 -5.64
N ARG A 46 12.15 -33.58 -5.46
CA ARG A 46 12.25 -34.65 -6.45
C ARG A 46 13.35 -34.63 -7.51
N GLY A 47 14.25 -35.59 -7.39
CA GLY A 47 15.06 -36.17 -8.49
C GLY A 47 16.27 -35.33 -8.92
N ASP A 48 17.37 -36.03 -9.22
CA ASP A 48 18.67 -35.41 -9.53
C ASP A 48 18.66 -34.43 -10.73
N GLY A 49 17.77 -34.66 -11.70
CA GLY A 49 17.59 -33.74 -12.84
C GLY A 49 16.95 -32.38 -12.47
N GLY A 50 16.11 -32.33 -11.42
CA GLY A 50 15.49 -31.10 -10.93
C GLY A 50 16.47 -30.15 -10.26
N ARG A 51 17.45 -30.69 -9.54
CA ARG A 51 18.50 -29.90 -8.86
C ARG A 51 19.40 -29.15 -9.84
N ALA A 52 19.87 -29.87 -10.88
CA ALA A 52 20.72 -29.26 -11.91
C ALA A 52 19.98 -28.18 -12.71
N GLY A 53 18.69 -28.37 -13.01
CA GLY A 53 17.85 -27.39 -13.70
C GLY A 53 17.61 -26.12 -12.91
N ILE A 54 17.38 -26.23 -11.60
CA ILE A 54 17.15 -25.05 -10.71
C ILE A 54 18.44 -24.26 -10.50
N LEU A 55 19.57 -24.94 -10.24
CA LEU A 55 20.89 -24.32 -10.14
C LEU A 55 21.24 -23.51 -11.39
N LEU A 56 20.97 -24.10 -12.53
CA LEU A 56 21.26 -23.46 -13.79
C LEU A 56 20.32 -22.31 -14.10
N ALA A 57 19.05 -22.40 -13.75
CA ALA A 57 18.08 -21.30 -13.90
C ALA A 57 18.42 -20.09 -13.03
N VAL A 58 18.87 -20.30 -11.79
CA VAL A 58 19.32 -19.23 -10.90
C VAL A 58 20.62 -18.60 -11.42
N ALA A 59 21.57 -19.41 -11.85
CA ALA A 59 22.82 -18.93 -12.44
C ALA A 59 22.61 -18.15 -13.74
N LEU A 60 21.64 -18.57 -14.56
CA LEU A 60 21.24 -17.86 -15.78
C LEU A 60 20.54 -16.54 -15.48
N HIS A 61 19.72 -16.49 -14.44
CA HIS A 61 19.05 -15.26 -14.01
C HIS A 61 20.08 -14.18 -13.59
N GLU A 62 21.07 -14.57 -12.79
CA GLU A 62 22.13 -13.65 -12.35
C GLU A 62 23.10 -13.26 -13.48
N ALA A 63 23.41 -14.18 -14.38
CA ALA A 63 24.24 -13.91 -15.54
C ALA A 63 23.57 -12.99 -16.56
N ALA A 64 22.24 -13.03 -16.68
CA ALA A 64 21.48 -12.17 -17.57
C ALA A 64 21.46 -10.69 -17.13
N HIS A 65 21.79 -10.40 -15.87
CA HIS A 65 21.95 -9.02 -15.40
C HIS A 65 23.26 -8.35 -15.87
N GLY A 66 24.17 -9.07 -16.49
CA GLY A 66 25.49 -8.58 -16.89
C GLY A 66 25.76 -8.42 -18.40
N ASP A 67 25.38 -9.37 -19.24
CA ASP A 67 25.69 -9.37 -20.69
C ASP A 67 24.81 -10.40 -21.44
N GLU A 68 24.15 -9.97 -22.52
CA GLU A 68 23.30 -10.81 -23.39
C GLU A 68 24.07 -12.01 -24.05
N ARG A 69 25.36 -11.86 -24.29
CA ARG A 69 26.17 -12.94 -24.90
C ARG A 69 26.38 -14.10 -23.94
N HIS A 70 26.55 -13.82 -22.68
CA HIS A 70 26.73 -14.83 -21.65
C HIS A 70 25.43 -15.60 -21.37
N GLY A 71 24.27 -14.93 -21.39
CA GLY A 71 22.95 -15.57 -21.26
C GLY A 71 22.66 -16.63 -22.33
N ARG A 72 23.04 -16.37 -23.60
CA ARG A 72 22.84 -17.36 -24.69
C ARG A 72 23.72 -18.60 -24.55
N LYS A 73 25.00 -18.45 -24.16
CA LYS A 73 25.89 -19.58 -23.93
C LYS A 73 25.47 -20.42 -22.73
N ALA A 74 25.05 -19.78 -21.65
CA ALA A 74 24.54 -20.46 -20.46
C ALA A 74 23.25 -21.24 -20.75
N LYS A 75 22.37 -20.73 -21.64
CA LYS A 75 21.17 -21.42 -22.13
C LYS A 75 21.51 -22.73 -22.87
N LEU A 76 22.57 -22.70 -23.70
CA LEU A 76 23.03 -23.90 -24.43
C LEU A 76 23.58 -24.96 -23.47
N LEU A 77 24.35 -24.54 -22.47
CA LEU A 77 24.91 -25.43 -21.46
C LEU A 77 23.80 -26.08 -20.61
N GLY A 78 22.76 -25.31 -20.26
CA GLY A 78 21.61 -25.76 -19.52
C GLY A 78 20.81 -26.84 -20.22
N ALA A 79 20.58 -26.67 -21.51
CA ALA A 79 19.88 -27.65 -22.33
C ALA A 79 20.64 -28.99 -22.46
N GLN A 80 21.97 -28.95 -22.45
CA GLN A 80 22.80 -30.15 -22.52
C GLN A 80 22.87 -30.91 -21.20
N GLN A 81 22.70 -30.26 -20.05
CA GLN A 81 22.81 -30.89 -18.72
C GLN A 81 21.47 -31.37 -18.15
N ALA A 82 20.34 -30.86 -18.63
CA ALA A 82 19.01 -31.15 -18.06
C ALA A 82 18.43 -32.54 -18.45
N GLY A 83 19.03 -33.28 -19.37
CA GLY A 83 18.49 -34.57 -19.88
C GLY A 83 17.16 -34.41 -20.63
N ASP A 84 16.83 -35.38 -21.48
CA ASP A 84 15.71 -35.28 -22.43
C ASP A 84 14.32 -35.07 -21.82
N SER A 85 14.08 -35.48 -20.57
CA SER A 85 12.77 -35.36 -19.92
C SER A 85 12.42 -33.98 -19.37
N ASN A 86 13.37 -33.03 -19.27
CA ASN A 86 13.19 -31.70 -18.71
C ASN A 86 13.54 -30.55 -19.65
N ILE A 87 13.91 -30.85 -20.89
CA ILE A 87 14.34 -29.88 -21.89
C ILE A 87 13.23 -28.81 -22.15
N GLY A 88 11.97 -29.22 -22.18
CA GLY A 88 10.84 -28.31 -22.41
C GLY A 88 10.71 -27.25 -21.31
N ALA A 89 10.72 -27.65 -20.05
CA ALA A 89 10.58 -26.73 -18.91
C ALA A 89 11.78 -25.78 -18.78
N VAL A 90 13.00 -26.29 -19.01
CA VAL A 90 14.23 -25.48 -19.02
C VAL A 90 14.23 -24.50 -20.20
N HIS A 91 13.68 -24.92 -21.34
CA HIS A 91 13.56 -24.06 -22.51
C HIS A 91 12.57 -22.91 -22.26
N GLU A 92 11.38 -23.17 -21.68
CA GLU A 92 10.38 -22.14 -21.35
C GLU A 92 10.92 -21.15 -20.31
N LEU A 93 11.57 -21.64 -19.26
CA LEU A 93 12.22 -20.80 -18.25
C LEU A 93 13.33 -19.93 -18.86
N ALA A 94 14.16 -20.49 -19.73
CA ALA A 94 15.22 -19.77 -20.39
C ALA A 94 14.69 -18.70 -21.37
N VAL A 95 13.58 -18.97 -22.07
CA VAL A 95 12.89 -17.97 -22.91
C VAL A 95 12.30 -16.85 -22.06
N GLY A 96 11.65 -17.17 -20.94
CA GLY A 96 11.11 -16.18 -20.00
C GLY A 96 12.21 -15.27 -19.44
N LEU A 97 13.34 -15.83 -19.02
CA LEU A 97 14.50 -15.08 -18.52
C LEU A 97 15.15 -14.21 -19.61
N GLU A 98 15.22 -14.70 -20.84
CA GLU A 98 15.74 -13.91 -21.97
C GLU A 98 14.86 -12.69 -22.29
N HIS A 99 13.53 -12.86 -22.24
CA HIS A 99 12.61 -11.74 -22.39
C HIS A 99 12.72 -10.72 -21.26
N HIS A 100 12.85 -11.18 -20.03
CA HIS A 100 13.03 -10.30 -18.87
C HIS A 100 14.36 -9.54 -18.94
N ALA A 101 15.45 -10.22 -19.26
CA ALA A 101 16.77 -9.61 -19.44
C ALA A 101 16.79 -8.58 -20.56
N ARG A 102 16.11 -8.84 -21.68
CA ARG A 102 15.96 -7.86 -22.78
C ARG A 102 15.18 -6.63 -22.34
N ALA A 103 14.08 -6.81 -21.61
CA ALA A 103 13.29 -5.70 -21.10
C ALA A 103 14.10 -4.83 -20.13
N GLN A 104 14.89 -5.44 -19.25
CA GLN A 104 15.78 -4.71 -18.34
C GLN A 104 16.95 -4.03 -19.05
N ALA A 105 17.57 -4.69 -20.03
CA ALA A 105 18.64 -4.09 -20.84
C ALA A 105 18.14 -2.87 -21.63
N VAL A 106 16.93 -2.94 -22.20
CA VAL A 106 16.28 -1.79 -22.86
C VAL A 106 16.00 -0.67 -21.86
N LEU A 107 15.54 -1.00 -20.65
CA LEU A 107 15.29 -0.01 -19.60
C LEU A 107 16.60 0.65 -19.15
N GLN A 108 17.66 -0.14 -18.93
CA GLN A 108 18.99 0.38 -18.58
C GLN A 108 19.58 1.23 -19.70
N GLN A 109 19.46 0.82 -20.95
CA GLN A 109 19.91 1.64 -22.09
C GLN A 109 19.13 2.96 -22.20
N ARG A 110 17.83 2.94 -21.94
CA ARG A 110 17.02 4.17 -21.89
C ARG A 110 17.43 5.07 -20.73
N LEU A 111 17.67 4.51 -19.55
CA LEU A 111 18.14 5.26 -18.39
C LEU A 111 19.56 5.83 -18.59
N LEU A 112 20.46 5.05 -19.18
CA LEU A 112 21.81 5.49 -19.56
C LEU A 112 21.75 6.53 -20.69
N GLY A 113 20.84 6.37 -21.65
CA GLY A 113 20.60 7.35 -22.72
C GLY A 113 20.08 8.68 -22.18
N LEU A 114 19.14 8.62 -21.21
CA LEU A 114 18.65 9.80 -20.49
C LEU A 114 19.77 10.46 -19.66
N GLY A 115 20.60 9.66 -18.99
CA GLY A 115 21.76 10.14 -18.25
C GLY A 115 22.79 10.79 -19.15
N LYS A 116 23.12 10.17 -20.29
CA LYS A 116 24.03 10.74 -21.29
C LYS A 116 23.49 12.01 -21.95
N ALA A 117 22.19 12.04 -22.28
CA ALA A 117 21.57 13.24 -22.84
C ALA A 117 21.54 14.39 -21.82
N LYS A 118 21.37 14.07 -20.54
CA LYS A 118 21.44 15.03 -19.44
C LYS A 118 22.87 15.54 -19.24
N LEU A 119 23.86 14.63 -19.29
CA LEU A 119 25.29 14.95 -19.20
C LEU A 119 25.75 15.78 -20.38
N GLN A 120 25.35 15.46 -21.63
CA GLN A 120 25.66 16.24 -22.82
C GLN A 120 25.07 17.65 -22.80
N ARG A 121 23.88 17.82 -22.22
CA ARG A 121 23.33 19.17 -21.98
C ARG A 121 24.12 19.93 -20.92
N GLN A 122 24.65 19.23 -19.93
CA GLN A 122 25.44 19.82 -18.85
C GLN A 122 26.85 20.19 -19.26
N THR A 123 27.49 19.40 -20.16
CA THR A 123 28.84 19.70 -20.68
C THR A 123 28.91 20.91 -21.63
N GLY A 124 27.76 21.38 -22.10
CA GLY A 124 27.65 22.65 -22.81
C GLY A 124 27.51 23.90 -21.92
N VAL A 125 27.49 23.73 -20.60
CA VAL A 125 27.33 24.81 -19.62
C VAL A 125 28.67 25.03 -18.90
N PRO A 126 29.17 26.29 -18.75
CA PRO A 126 30.49 26.62 -18.21
C PRO A 126 30.77 26.13 -16.76
N ASN A 127 29.84 25.53 -16.04
CA ASN A 127 30.01 24.99 -14.70
C ASN A 127 29.26 23.68 -14.53
N ALA A 128 29.66 22.64 -15.26
CA ALA A 128 29.01 21.34 -15.21
C ALA A 128 29.03 20.67 -13.81
N SER A 129 29.96 21.03 -12.93
CA SER A 129 30.03 20.52 -11.57
C SER A 129 28.93 21.09 -10.65
N ALA A 130 28.46 22.29 -10.93
CA ALA A 130 27.37 22.92 -10.16
C ALA A 130 25.98 22.35 -10.53
N THR A 131 25.88 21.64 -11.62
CA THR A 131 24.59 21.12 -12.14
C THR A 131 24.28 19.70 -11.71
N CYS A 132 25.15 19.07 -10.92
CA CYS A 132 24.86 17.77 -10.29
C CYS A 132 23.89 17.88 -9.11
N GLU A 133 23.66 19.07 -8.59
CA GLU A 133 22.63 19.31 -7.61
C GLU A 133 21.27 19.35 -8.29
N PHE A 134 20.47 18.34 -8.00
CA PHE A 134 19.12 18.23 -8.51
C PHE A 134 18.31 19.46 -8.06
N GLY A 135 17.96 20.32 -8.98
CA GLY A 135 17.20 21.54 -8.68
C GLY A 135 18.03 22.79 -8.41
N ALA A 136 19.37 22.71 -8.33
CA ALA A 136 20.20 23.90 -8.16
C ALA A 136 20.22 24.79 -9.39
N HIS A 137 19.84 24.28 -10.53
CA HIS A 137 19.74 25.05 -11.74
C HIS A 137 18.30 25.30 -12.15
N ILE A 138 17.70 26.19 -11.43
CA ILE A 138 16.53 26.89 -11.93
C ILE A 138 17.11 27.93 -12.88
N PRO A 139 16.80 27.90 -14.17
CA PRO A 139 17.19 28.98 -15.07
C PRO A 139 16.69 30.26 -14.46
N GLY A 140 17.51 31.25 -14.48
CA GLY A 140 17.19 32.55 -13.93
C GLY A 140 15.85 33.11 -14.38
N ALA A 141 15.72 34.39 -14.50
CA ALA A 141 14.46 35.09 -14.81
C ALA A 141 13.73 34.61 -16.08
N ASP A 142 14.37 33.76 -16.87
CA ASP A 142 13.76 33.18 -18.06
C ASP A 142 12.93 31.90 -17.76
N GLY A 143 12.99 31.37 -16.53
CA GLY A 143 12.07 30.32 -16.00
C GLY A 143 11.86 29.09 -16.86
N ARG A 144 12.76 28.75 -17.74
CA ARG A 144 12.51 27.82 -18.84
C ARG A 144 12.77 26.36 -18.58
N HIS A 145 12.18 25.84 -17.51
CA HIS A 145 11.97 24.42 -17.41
C HIS A 145 10.64 23.99 -18.04
N PHE A 146 9.81 24.94 -18.35
CA PHE A 146 8.51 24.72 -18.95
C PHE A 146 8.67 24.58 -20.47
N LEU A 147 8.28 23.44 -20.99
CA LEU A 147 8.12 23.23 -22.42
C LEU A 147 6.65 23.49 -22.76
N PRO A 148 6.33 24.61 -23.45
CA PRO A 148 4.93 24.94 -23.78
C PRO A 148 4.19 23.84 -24.53
N GLN A 149 4.91 23.08 -25.36
CA GLN A 149 4.37 21.95 -26.10
C GLN A 149 3.94 20.79 -25.18
N MET A 150 4.61 20.58 -24.05
CA MET A 150 4.22 19.52 -23.09
C MET A 150 2.98 19.91 -22.29
N ALA A 151 2.72 21.19 -22.09
CA ALA A 151 1.50 21.63 -21.41
C ALA A 151 0.27 21.51 -22.31
N ALA A 152 0.44 21.62 -23.62
CA ALA A 152 -0.64 21.45 -24.58
C ALA A 152 -1.11 20.00 -24.70
N ASP A 153 -0.24 19.03 -24.40
CA ASP A 153 -0.52 17.59 -24.53
C ASP A 153 -1.00 16.93 -23.23
N SER A 154 -1.31 17.69 -22.18
CA SER A 154 -1.69 17.11 -20.88
C SER A 154 -3.04 16.41 -20.89
N GLU A 155 -3.89 16.69 -21.85
CA GLU A 155 -5.27 16.16 -21.99
C GLU A 155 -6.13 16.24 -20.72
N LEU A 156 -5.74 17.07 -19.75
CA LEU A 156 -6.45 17.23 -18.48
C LEU A 156 -7.86 17.82 -18.69
N ASP A 157 -8.04 18.58 -19.72
CA ASP A 157 -9.32 19.14 -20.16
C ASP A 157 -10.31 18.06 -20.65
N LYS A 158 -9.82 16.88 -21.06
CA LYS A 158 -10.63 15.75 -21.53
C LYS A 158 -10.99 14.75 -20.41
N THR A 159 -10.46 14.93 -19.20
CA THR A 159 -10.75 14.02 -18.08
C THR A 159 -12.22 14.09 -17.66
N LEU A 160 -12.72 13.01 -17.04
CA LEU A 160 -14.07 12.95 -16.51
C LEU A 160 -14.33 14.08 -15.48
N ASP A 161 -13.33 14.38 -14.65
CA ASP A 161 -13.40 15.49 -13.70
C ASP A 161 -13.62 16.83 -14.42
N SER A 162 -12.82 17.12 -15.45
CA SER A 162 -12.87 18.41 -16.14
C SER A 162 -14.11 18.58 -16.99
N THR A 163 -14.57 17.52 -17.66
CA THR A 163 -15.69 17.56 -18.58
C THR A 163 -17.05 17.42 -17.91
N LEU A 164 -17.12 16.71 -16.77
CA LEU A 164 -18.37 16.41 -16.10
C LEU A 164 -18.40 16.90 -14.65
N PHE A 165 -17.47 16.47 -13.79
CA PHE A 165 -17.61 16.66 -12.35
C PHE A 165 -17.45 18.13 -11.93
N VAL A 166 -16.43 18.82 -12.43
CA VAL A 166 -16.20 20.23 -12.12
C VAL A 166 -17.34 21.12 -12.61
N PRO A 167 -17.84 21.00 -13.86
CA PRO A 167 -18.99 21.79 -14.30
C PRO A 167 -20.27 21.51 -13.50
N TYR A 168 -20.62 20.23 -13.29
CA TYR A 168 -21.88 19.86 -12.61
C TYR A 168 -21.91 20.28 -11.14
N THR A 169 -20.76 20.35 -10.48
CA THR A 169 -20.66 20.73 -9.06
C THR A 169 -20.44 22.21 -8.83
N ALA A 170 -20.49 23.05 -9.86
CA ALA A 170 -20.22 24.47 -9.77
C ALA A 170 -21.14 25.19 -8.75
N ASP A 171 -22.44 24.88 -8.78
CA ASP A 171 -23.42 25.48 -7.86
C ASP A 171 -23.22 25.00 -6.41
N ALA A 172 -22.91 23.71 -6.22
CA ALA A 172 -22.59 23.15 -4.89
C ALA A 172 -21.36 23.85 -4.28
N ARG A 173 -20.33 24.11 -5.07
CA ARG A 173 -19.12 24.82 -4.61
C ARG A 173 -19.35 26.30 -4.35
N ALA A 174 -20.20 26.96 -5.15
CA ALA A 174 -20.44 28.40 -5.01
C ALA A 174 -21.49 28.74 -3.93
N HIS A 175 -22.53 27.90 -3.79
CA HIS A 175 -23.69 28.22 -2.95
C HIS A 175 -23.97 27.20 -1.86
N LEU A 176 -23.08 26.20 -1.68
CA LEU A 176 -23.21 25.13 -0.67
C LEU A 176 -24.50 24.32 -0.79
N ARG A 177 -25.06 24.22 -2.00
CA ARG A 177 -26.26 23.42 -2.28
C ARG A 177 -25.86 21.98 -2.54
N PRO A 178 -26.31 21.01 -1.74
CA PRO A 178 -25.97 19.61 -1.96
C PRO A 178 -26.38 19.13 -3.34
N ILE A 179 -25.49 18.35 -3.97
CA ILE A 179 -25.74 17.73 -5.27
C ILE A 179 -25.42 16.23 -5.24
N ARG A 180 -26.28 15.45 -5.87
CA ARG A 180 -26.02 14.02 -6.10
C ARG A 180 -26.35 13.68 -7.56
N PHE A 181 -25.43 12.97 -8.23
CA PHE A 181 -25.64 12.51 -9.61
C PHE A 181 -24.88 11.20 -9.86
N ARG A 182 -25.19 10.57 -11.01
CA ARG A 182 -24.56 9.33 -11.46
C ARG A 182 -23.65 9.60 -12.64
N ALA A 183 -22.60 8.78 -12.75
CA ALA A 183 -21.67 8.82 -13.87
C ALA A 183 -21.17 7.39 -14.18
N ASP A 184 -21.09 7.06 -15.44
CA ASP A 184 -20.41 5.86 -15.90
C ASP A 184 -18.90 6.05 -15.79
N ILE A 185 -18.21 5.00 -15.35
CA ILE A 185 -16.76 5.02 -15.17
C ILE A 185 -16.13 3.80 -15.83
N ALA A 186 -14.96 4.01 -16.41
CA ALA A 186 -14.16 2.95 -17.01
C ALA A 186 -12.72 3.00 -16.50
N ASN A 187 -11.99 1.90 -16.62
CA ASN A 187 -10.61 1.78 -16.12
C ASN A 187 -9.62 2.78 -16.76
N VAL A 188 -9.96 3.38 -17.88
CA VAL A 188 -9.20 4.49 -18.50
C VAL A 188 -9.35 5.81 -17.74
N ASN A 189 -10.42 5.98 -16.95
CA ASN A 189 -10.64 7.18 -16.14
C ASN A 189 -9.81 7.08 -14.86
N ARG A 190 -8.59 7.64 -14.91
CA ARG A 190 -7.63 7.63 -13.80
C ARG A 190 -7.72 8.90 -12.99
N CYS A 191 -7.32 8.82 -11.71
CA CYS A 191 -7.26 9.95 -10.77
C CYS A 191 -8.59 10.71 -10.64
N VAL A 192 -9.71 10.01 -10.84
CA VAL A 192 -11.05 10.58 -10.75
C VAL A 192 -11.28 11.15 -9.34
N GLY A 193 -11.83 12.36 -9.27
CA GLY A 193 -12.04 13.12 -8.06
C GLY A 193 -10.89 14.08 -7.69
N THR A 194 -9.70 13.92 -8.28
CA THR A 194 -8.53 14.74 -7.91
C THR A 194 -8.64 16.19 -8.41
N ILE A 195 -9.07 16.39 -9.66
CA ILE A 195 -9.27 17.75 -10.23
C ILE A 195 -10.47 18.41 -9.56
N LEU A 196 -11.54 17.66 -9.30
CA LEU A 196 -12.68 18.15 -8.53
C LEU A 196 -12.24 18.57 -7.11
N GLY A 197 -11.43 17.73 -6.44
CA GLY A 197 -10.85 18.03 -5.13
C GLY A 197 -10.05 19.33 -5.12
N ASN A 198 -9.19 19.53 -6.13
CA ASN A 198 -8.48 20.80 -6.31
C ASN A 198 -9.42 21.99 -6.52
N ALA A 199 -10.50 21.83 -7.28
CA ALA A 199 -11.48 22.90 -7.48
C ALA A 199 -12.23 23.25 -6.17
N VAL A 200 -12.50 22.23 -5.32
CA VAL A 200 -13.10 22.44 -3.99
C VAL A 200 -12.12 23.15 -3.07
N THR A 201 -10.89 22.66 -2.91
CA THR A 201 -9.92 23.24 -1.95
C THR A 201 -9.44 24.63 -2.32
N LYS A 202 -9.44 24.98 -3.61
CA LYS A 202 -9.19 26.36 -4.04
C LYS A 202 -10.27 27.34 -3.58
N ALA A 203 -11.54 26.90 -3.59
CA ALA A 203 -12.66 27.72 -3.17
C ALA A 203 -12.90 27.64 -1.65
N HIS A 204 -12.66 26.49 -1.06
CA HIS A 204 -12.91 26.16 0.33
C HIS A 204 -11.69 25.38 0.88
N PRO A 205 -10.66 26.05 1.43
CA PRO A 205 -9.45 25.39 1.92
C PRO A 205 -9.70 24.33 2.98
N GLU A 206 -10.72 24.49 3.82
CA GLU A 206 -11.14 23.53 4.86
C GLU A 206 -12.10 22.42 4.31
N GLY A 207 -12.35 22.40 3.01
CA GLY A 207 -13.34 21.55 2.38
C GLY A 207 -14.77 22.07 2.50
N LEU A 208 -15.72 21.25 2.03
CA LEU A 208 -17.15 21.53 2.08
C LEU A 208 -17.80 20.80 3.27
N PRO A 209 -19.02 21.19 3.69
CA PRO A 209 -19.83 20.38 4.60
C PRO A 209 -20.00 18.94 4.09
N ALA A 210 -20.12 17.98 5.01
CA ALA A 210 -20.34 16.58 4.64
C ALA A 210 -21.59 16.43 3.76
N GLY A 211 -21.51 15.58 2.71
CA GLY A 211 -22.61 15.35 1.79
C GLY A 211 -22.90 16.47 0.78
N SER A 212 -22.03 17.48 0.68
CA SER A 212 -22.21 18.56 -0.31
C SER A 212 -22.16 18.07 -1.75
N ILE A 213 -21.29 17.11 -2.06
CA ILE A 213 -21.16 16.53 -3.40
C ILE A 213 -21.14 15.02 -3.26
N THR A 214 -22.10 14.34 -3.87
CA THR A 214 -22.14 12.87 -3.92
C THR A 214 -22.20 12.43 -5.38
N ILE A 215 -21.26 11.58 -5.78
CA ILE A 215 -21.19 11.02 -7.14
C ILE A 215 -21.23 9.50 -7.05
N ASP A 216 -22.27 8.92 -7.63
CA ASP A 216 -22.41 7.47 -7.75
C ASP A 216 -21.88 7.02 -9.12
N CYS A 217 -20.76 6.30 -9.12
CA CYS A 217 -20.08 5.83 -10.33
C CYS A 217 -20.42 4.36 -10.60
N ASP A 218 -20.84 4.05 -11.82
CA ASP A 218 -21.12 2.69 -12.26
C ASP A 218 -20.03 2.19 -13.23
N GLY A 219 -19.36 1.09 -12.91
CA GLY A 219 -18.34 0.45 -13.74
C GLY A 219 -17.02 0.18 -13.00
N SER A 220 -15.93 0.08 -13.76
CA SER A 220 -14.59 -0.22 -13.24
C SER A 220 -13.79 1.07 -13.07
N ALA A 221 -13.48 1.45 -11.84
CA ALA A 221 -12.70 2.65 -11.56
C ALA A 221 -11.22 2.47 -11.93
N GLY A 222 -10.66 3.43 -12.64
CA GLY A 222 -9.24 3.45 -12.97
C GLY A 222 -8.34 3.74 -11.78
N GLN A 223 -7.04 3.65 -12.02
CA GLN A 223 -6.02 3.84 -11.00
C GLN A 223 -6.15 5.18 -10.27
N SER A 224 -5.93 5.18 -8.94
CA SER A 224 -5.98 6.36 -8.07
C SER A 224 -7.35 7.06 -8.03
N PHE A 225 -8.44 6.28 -8.10
CA PHE A 225 -9.79 6.81 -7.88
C PHE A 225 -9.92 7.38 -6.46
N GLY A 226 -10.50 8.56 -6.33
CA GLY A 226 -10.65 9.26 -5.04
C GLY A 226 -9.34 9.75 -4.43
N ALA A 227 -8.26 9.86 -5.22
CA ALA A 227 -6.99 10.33 -4.69
C ALA A 227 -7.08 11.77 -4.20
N PHE A 228 -6.56 12.02 -2.99
CA PHE A 228 -6.53 13.35 -2.33
C PHE A 228 -7.90 14.00 -2.17
N LEU A 229 -8.96 13.19 -2.06
CA LEU A 229 -10.33 13.69 -1.99
C LEU A 229 -10.56 14.46 -0.69
N PRO A 230 -10.91 15.76 -0.75
CA PRO A 230 -11.12 16.59 0.42
C PRO A 230 -12.50 16.39 1.02
N ARG A 231 -12.70 16.91 2.22
CA ARG A 231 -13.98 16.92 2.95
C ARG A 231 -15.11 17.47 2.08
N GLY A 232 -16.28 16.84 2.19
CA GLY A 232 -17.53 17.24 1.54
C GLY A 232 -17.79 16.59 0.20
N ILE A 233 -16.84 15.79 -0.31
CA ILE A 233 -17.03 14.98 -1.51
C ILE A 233 -17.14 13.51 -1.12
N THR A 234 -18.19 12.85 -1.60
CA THR A 234 -18.41 11.41 -1.51
C THR A 234 -18.43 10.79 -2.90
N LEU A 235 -17.57 9.81 -3.14
CA LEU A 235 -17.50 9.04 -4.38
C LEU A 235 -17.82 7.57 -4.10
N ASN A 236 -18.88 7.06 -4.71
CA ASN A 236 -19.31 5.67 -4.58
C ASN A 236 -19.10 4.93 -5.89
N VAL A 237 -18.49 3.74 -5.84
CA VAL A 237 -18.33 2.86 -7.01
C VAL A 237 -19.24 1.64 -6.87
N CYS A 238 -20.07 1.41 -7.87
CA CYS A 238 -20.80 0.16 -8.10
C CYS A 238 -20.07 -0.64 -9.17
N GLY A 239 -19.17 -1.53 -8.75
CA GLY A 239 -18.27 -2.28 -9.63
C GLY A 239 -17.00 -2.67 -8.92
N ASP A 240 -15.86 -2.32 -9.48
CA ASP A 240 -14.53 -2.57 -8.95
C ASP A 240 -13.61 -1.34 -9.10
N ALA A 241 -12.45 -1.37 -8.48
CA ALA A 241 -11.46 -0.29 -8.57
C ALA A 241 -10.04 -0.83 -8.70
N ASN A 242 -9.21 -0.10 -9.43
CA ASN A 242 -7.81 -0.42 -9.66
C ASN A 242 -6.94 0.01 -8.46
N ASP A 243 -5.61 -0.04 -8.60
CA ASP A 243 -4.62 0.32 -7.58
C ASP A 243 -4.76 1.75 -7.07
N TYR A 244 -4.26 2.00 -5.86
CA TYR A 244 -4.24 3.32 -5.22
C TYR A 244 -5.62 3.96 -4.97
N PHE A 245 -6.66 3.16 -4.81
CA PHE A 245 -7.98 3.65 -4.42
C PHE A 245 -7.90 4.46 -3.11
N GLY A 246 -8.43 5.67 -3.10
CA GLY A 246 -8.40 6.56 -1.93
C GLY A 246 -7.00 7.01 -1.49
N LYS A 247 -5.98 6.95 -2.37
CA LYS A 247 -4.62 7.42 -2.06
C LYS A 247 -4.64 8.85 -1.55
N GLY A 248 -4.03 9.10 -0.38
CA GLY A 248 -3.94 10.45 0.19
C GLY A 248 -5.30 11.06 0.52
N LEU A 249 -6.34 10.25 0.77
CA LEU A 249 -7.67 10.71 1.16
C LEU A 249 -7.56 11.78 2.27
N SER A 250 -8.21 12.92 2.11
CA SER A 250 -8.01 14.11 2.93
C SER A 250 -9.34 14.66 3.47
N GLY A 251 -10.20 13.79 4.01
CA GLY A 251 -11.47 14.17 4.64
C GLY A 251 -12.71 13.83 3.82
N GLY A 252 -12.56 13.41 2.56
CA GLY A 252 -13.65 12.90 1.74
C GLY A 252 -14.08 11.49 2.12
N GLU A 253 -15.08 10.98 1.42
CA GLU A 253 -15.58 9.63 1.58
C GLU A 253 -15.54 8.86 0.27
N VAL A 254 -15.08 7.62 0.31
CA VAL A 254 -15.05 6.74 -0.87
C VAL A 254 -15.59 5.37 -0.51
N SER A 255 -16.42 4.81 -1.38
CA SER A 255 -16.92 3.45 -1.20
C SER A 255 -16.87 2.64 -2.48
N VAL A 256 -16.70 1.31 -2.33
CA VAL A 256 -16.82 0.35 -3.45
C VAL A 256 -17.74 -0.77 -3.02
N ARG A 257 -18.68 -1.11 -3.89
CA ARG A 257 -19.51 -2.31 -3.77
C ARG A 257 -19.56 -3.04 -5.09
N PRO A 258 -19.64 -4.37 -5.11
CA PRO A 258 -19.81 -5.14 -6.32
C PRO A 258 -21.08 -4.73 -7.08
N ASN A 259 -21.05 -4.90 -8.39
CA ASN A 259 -22.26 -4.78 -9.19
C ASN A 259 -23.28 -5.85 -8.74
N PRO A 260 -24.56 -5.52 -8.48
CA PRO A 260 -25.58 -6.49 -8.06
C PRO A 260 -25.79 -7.67 -9.02
N HIS A 261 -25.39 -7.51 -10.28
CA HIS A 261 -25.47 -8.55 -11.30
C HIS A 261 -24.16 -9.37 -11.43
N ALA A 262 -23.15 -9.10 -10.60
CA ALA A 262 -21.91 -9.86 -10.60
C ALA A 262 -22.18 -11.32 -10.21
N THR A 263 -21.54 -12.26 -10.91
CA THR A 263 -21.69 -13.70 -10.68
C THR A 263 -20.62 -14.28 -9.79
N TYR A 264 -19.61 -13.51 -9.46
CA TYR A 264 -18.53 -13.91 -8.54
C TYR A 264 -18.89 -13.60 -7.08
N LYS A 265 -18.30 -14.34 -6.17
CA LYS A 265 -18.39 -14.05 -4.75
C LYS A 265 -17.38 -12.98 -4.37
N PHE A 266 -17.87 -11.83 -3.97
CA PHE A 266 -17.03 -10.64 -3.68
C PHE A 266 -16.23 -10.79 -2.38
N ASP A 267 -16.69 -11.57 -1.42
CA ASP A 267 -15.96 -11.90 -0.19
C ASP A 267 -14.82 -12.90 -0.39
N GLU A 268 -14.70 -13.48 -1.59
CA GLU A 268 -13.62 -14.36 -2.00
C GLU A 268 -12.74 -13.74 -3.12
N ASN A 269 -13.10 -12.55 -3.62
CA ASN A 269 -12.42 -11.92 -4.76
C ASN A 269 -11.93 -10.50 -4.43
N ILE A 270 -10.79 -10.13 -5.01
CA ILE A 270 -10.23 -8.79 -4.91
C ILE A 270 -11.04 -7.86 -5.82
N ILE A 271 -11.73 -6.89 -5.24
CA ILE A 271 -12.48 -5.87 -5.98
C ILE A 271 -11.80 -4.49 -5.98
N VAL A 272 -10.82 -4.29 -5.12
CA VAL A 272 -9.96 -3.11 -5.13
C VAL A 272 -8.52 -3.57 -5.25
N GLY A 273 -7.77 -2.97 -6.16
CA GLY A 273 -6.37 -3.30 -6.40
C GLY A 273 -5.46 -3.04 -5.20
N ASN A 274 -4.16 -2.97 -5.48
CA ASN A 274 -3.14 -2.81 -4.45
C ASN A 274 -3.07 -1.37 -3.92
N VAL A 275 -2.53 -1.21 -2.72
CA VAL A 275 -2.14 0.07 -2.12
C VAL A 275 -3.34 1.01 -1.89
N ALA A 276 -4.52 0.44 -1.64
CA ALA A 276 -5.70 1.23 -1.28
C ALA A 276 -5.44 2.03 0.02
N PHE A 277 -5.87 3.30 0.04
CA PHE A 277 -5.70 4.26 1.14
C PHE A 277 -4.24 4.58 1.51
N PHE A 278 -3.31 4.42 0.57
CA PHE A 278 -1.92 4.82 0.80
C PHE A 278 -1.81 6.27 1.26
N GLY A 279 -1.23 6.49 2.45
CA GLY A 279 -0.98 7.82 2.97
C GLY A 279 -2.23 8.66 3.20
N ALA A 280 -3.39 8.04 3.43
CA ALA A 280 -4.63 8.74 3.77
C ALA A 280 -4.46 9.47 5.10
N THR A 281 -4.85 10.75 5.16
CA THR A 281 -4.65 11.62 6.33
C THR A 281 -5.93 11.83 7.13
N SER A 282 -7.08 11.70 6.48
CA SER A 282 -8.40 11.81 7.11
C SER A 282 -9.49 11.34 6.14
N GLY A 283 -10.73 11.27 6.60
CA GLY A 283 -11.86 10.81 5.78
C GLY A 283 -12.24 9.35 6.04
N ARG A 284 -13.11 8.82 5.19
CA ARG A 284 -13.71 7.49 5.36
C ARG A 284 -13.64 6.67 4.09
N GLY A 285 -13.38 5.37 4.25
CA GLY A 285 -13.34 4.45 3.14
C GLY A 285 -14.00 3.11 3.44
N PHE A 286 -14.85 2.63 2.51
CA PHE A 286 -15.61 1.39 2.69
C PHE A 286 -15.48 0.49 1.46
N ILE A 287 -14.97 -0.72 1.66
CA ILE A 287 -14.75 -1.70 0.57
C ILE A 287 -15.53 -2.98 0.88
N ASN A 288 -16.61 -3.23 0.14
CA ASN A 288 -17.37 -4.47 0.20
C ASN A 288 -16.72 -5.51 -0.71
N GLY A 289 -15.79 -6.27 -0.17
CA GLY A 289 -14.96 -7.28 -0.81
C GLY A 289 -13.51 -7.17 -0.38
N LEU A 290 -12.62 -7.89 -1.06
CA LEU A 290 -11.20 -7.93 -0.72
C LEU A 290 -10.42 -6.80 -1.39
N ALA A 291 -9.45 -6.25 -0.68
CA ALA A 291 -8.42 -5.39 -1.24
C ALA A 291 -7.14 -6.19 -1.54
N GLY A 292 -6.38 -5.72 -2.52
CA GLY A 292 -5.07 -6.26 -2.84
C GLY A 292 -4.05 -6.07 -1.72
N GLN A 293 -2.78 -6.11 -2.08
CA GLN A 293 -1.68 -5.94 -1.13
C GLN A 293 -1.54 -4.49 -0.67
N ARG A 294 -0.95 -4.30 0.52
CA ARG A 294 -0.59 -2.99 1.08
C ARG A 294 -1.79 -2.08 1.32
N PHE A 295 -2.92 -2.65 1.75
CA PHE A 295 -4.08 -1.90 2.21
C PHE A 295 -3.72 -1.02 3.41
N GLY A 296 -4.08 0.26 3.40
CA GLY A 296 -3.88 1.18 4.52
C GLY A 296 -2.42 1.53 4.83
N VAL A 297 -1.48 1.25 3.92
CA VAL A 297 -0.06 1.61 4.10
C VAL A 297 0.10 3.09 4.32
N ARG A 298 0.83 3.46 5.40
CA ARG A 298 1.03 4.86 5.81
C ARG A 298 -0.26 5.65 6.05
N ASN A 299 -1.38 4.98 6.37
CA ASN A 299 -2.56 5.69 6.85
C ASN A 299 -2.19 6.44 8.14
N SER A 300 -2.53 7.72 8.21
CA SER A 300 -2.21 8.59 9.34
C SER A 300 -3.43 9.19 10.03
N GLY A 301 -4.66 8.96 9.51
CA GLY A 301 -5.84 9.53 10.15
C GLY A 301 -7.19 9.12 9.56
N ALA A 302 -7.21 8.42 8.43
CA ALA A 302 -8.48 7.95 7.84
C ALA A 302 -9.06 6.74 8.59
N THR A 303 -10.38 6.63 8.60
CA THR A 303 -11.12 5.44 9.03
C THR A 303 -11.49 4.60 7.82
N VAL A 304 -10.98 3.37 7.74
CA VAL A 304 -11.12 2.51 6.57
C VAL A 304 -11.65 1.13 6.96
N VAL A 305 -12.61 0.62 6.19
CA VAL A 305 -13.24 -0.69 6.41
C VAL A 305 -13.12 -1.55 5.15
N VAL A 306 -12.70 -2.80 5.31
CA VAL A 306 -12.53 -3.77 4.22
C VAL A 306 -12.89 -5.18 4.69
N GLU A 307 -13.32 -6.05 3.78
CA GLU A 307 -13.71 -7.44 4.13
C GLU A 307 -12.55 -8.44 4.12
N GLY A 308 -11.35 -7.99 3.80
CA GLY A 308 -10.08 -8.70 3.84
C GLY A 308 -9.04 -8.02 2.99
N CYS A 309 -7.76 -8.30 3.21
CA CYS A 309 -6.69 -7.68 2.44
C CYS A 309 -5.50 -8.63 2.23
N GLY A 310 -4.72 -8.35 1.20
CA GLY A 310 -3.49 -9.08 0.88
C GLY A 310 -2.35 -8.77 1.86
N ASN A 311 -1.14 -9.14 1.46
CA ASN A 311 0.07 -8.98 2.27
C ASN A 311 0.38 -7.50 2.58
N HIS A 312 1.08 -7.26 3.68
CA HIS A 312 1.55 -5.93 4.11
C HIS A 312 0.43 -4.91 4.39
N GLY A 313 -0.76 -5.38 4.82
CA GLY A 313 -1.82 -4.48 5.28
C GLY A 313 -1.37 -3.65 6.47
N CYS A 314 -1.76 -2.37 6.53
CA CYS A 314 -1.41 -1.40 7.59
C CYS A 314 0.11 -1.20 7.82
N GLU A 315 0.96 -1.56 6.84
CA GLU A 315 2.40 -1.36 6.91
C GLU A 315 2.72 0.14 7.08
N TYR A 316 3.57 0.48 8.06
CA TYR A 316 3.94 1.87 8.41
C TYR A 316 2.74 2.80 8.71
N MET A 317 1.61 2.27 9.16
CA MET A 317 0.48 3.09 9.62
C MET A 317 0.90 3.91 10.83
N THR A 318 0.56 5.21 10.85
CA THR A 318 0.96 6.16 11.88
C THR A 318 -0.22 6.77 12.63
N GLY A 319 -1.45 6.51 12.18
CA GLY A 319 -2.67 7.04 12.80
C GLY A 319 -3.91 6.50 12.10
N GLY A 320 -5.08 6.95 12.54
CA GLY A 320 -6.36 6.52 11.99
C GLY A 320 -6.81 5.14 12.49
N LEU A 321 -7.82 4.59 11.82
CA LEU A 321 -8.44 3.32 12.18
C LEU A 321 -8.66 2.45 10.94
N ALA A 322 -8.22 1.19 11.02
CA ALA A 322 -8.50 0.18 10.02
C ALA A 322 -9.38 -0.94 10.62
N LEU A 323 -10.53 -1.23 10.00
CA LEU A 323 -11.38 -2.35 10.38
C LEU A 323 -11.40 -3.38 9.25
N ILE A 324 -10.88 -4.57 9.52
CA ILE A 324 -10.81 -5.68 8.58
C ILE A 324 -11.79 -6.77 9.03
N LEU A 325 -12.82 -7.02 8.22
CA LEU A 325 -13.90 -7.95 8.54
C LEU A 325 -13.62 -9.38 8.11
N GLY A 326 -12.37 -9.71 7.82
CA GLY A 326 -11.94 -11.04 7.37
C GLY A 326 -10.43 -11.22 7.45
N GLU A 327 -9.89 -12.09 6.60
CA GLU A 327 -8.48 -12.46 6.64
C GLU A 327 -7.55 -11.36 6.15
N VAL A 328 -6.36 -11.34 6.73
CA VAL A 328 -5.23 -10.50 6.27
C VAL A 328 -4.14 -11.39 5.67
N GLY A 329 -3.31 -10.81 4.80
CA GLY A 329 -2.12 -11.49 4.29
C GLY A 329 -0.95 -11.45 5.26
N GLN A 330 0.22 -11.90 4.79
CA GLN A 330 1.46 -11.96 5.57
C GLN A 330 2.01 -10.56 5.87
N ASN A 331 2.79 -10.47 6.95
CA ASN A 331 3.49 -9.27 7.38
C ASN A 331 2.56 -8.07 7.65
N PHE A 332 1.37 -8.36 8.20
CA PHE A 332 0.39 -7.34 8.57
C PHE A 332 0.95 -6.44 9.68
N ALA A 333 0.68 -5.14 9.60
CA ALA A 333 1.09 -4.10 10.54
C ALA A 333 2.63 -3.93 10.70
N ALA A 334 3.45 -4.37 9.73
CA ALA A 334 4.89 -4.19 9.78
C ALA A 334 5.26 -2.70 9.89
N GLY A 335 6.09 -2.35 10.88
CA GLY A 335 6.54 -0.97 11.12
C GLY A 335 5.41 0.00 11.49
N MET A 336 4.25 -0.49 11.91
CA MET A 336 3.15 0.34 12.39
C MET A 336 3.58 1.04 13.69
N THR A 337 3.45 2.36 13.75
CA THR A 337 3.87 3.20 14.89
C THR A 337 2.73 3.98 15.53
N GLY A 338 1.54 4.00 14.92
CA GLY A 338 0.38 4.69 15.45
C GLY A 338 -0.91 4.24 14.78
N GLY A 339 -2.05 4.67 15.32
CA GLY A 339 -3.36 4.21 14.93
C GLY A 339 -3.71 2.84 15.50
N VAL A 340 -4.90 2.34 15.15
CA VAL A 340 -5.43 1.06 15.61
C VAL A 340 -5.99 0.28 14.42
N ALA A 341 -5.70 -1.03 14.35
CA ALA A 341 -6.39 -1.91 13.45
C ALA A 341 -7.22 -2.93 14.25
N TYR A 342 -8.46 -3.18 13.82
CA TYR A 342 -9.30 -4.25 14.32
C TYR A 342 -9.48 -5.29 13.23
N VAL A 343 -9.20 -6.55 13.54
CA VAL A 343 -9.31 -7.66 12.59
C VAL A 343 -10.29 -8.69 13.11
N PHE A 344 -11.24 -9.08 12.28
CA PHE A 344 -12.14 -10.20 12.57
C PHE A 344 -11.42 -11.51 12.24
N ASP A 345 -10.86 -12.15 13.26
CA ASP A 345 -10.10 -13.39 13.18
C ASP A 345 -10.95 -14.59 13.62
N GLN A 346 -11.86 -15.01 12.74
CA GLN A 346 -12.75 -16.13 13.00
C GLN A 346 -12.00 -17.45 13.24
N TYR A 347 -10.86 -17.62 12.61
CA TYR A 347 -10.13 -18.90 12.55
C TYR A 347 -8.87 -18.92 13.42
N GLY A 348 -8.51 -17.85 14.10
CA GLY A 348 -7.30 -17.76 14.93
C GLY A 348 -6.02 -17.77 14.11
N THR A 349 -6.02 -17.23 12.90
CA THR A 349 -4.88 -17.23 11.97
C THR A 349 -4.08 -15.93 11.98
N LEU A 350 -4.57 -14.89 12.64
CA LEU A 350 -3.99 -13.56 12.60
C LEU A 350 -2.58 -13.52 13.20
N ASP A 351 -2.38 -14.19 14.33
CA ASP A 351 -1.09 -14.20 15.05
C ASP A 351 0.09 -14.61 14.16
N ALA A 352 -0.12 -15.63 13.31
CA ALA A 352 0.91 -16.09 12.37
C ALA A 352 1.16 -15.15 11.18
N ARG A 353 0.33 -14.13 10.98
CA ARG A 353 0.38 -13.21 9.84
C ARG A 353 0.84 -11.80 10.22
N VAL A 354 0.75 -11.46 11.51
CA VAL A 354 1.15 -10.15 12.03
C VAL A 354 2.66 -10.06 12.19
N ASN A 355 3.21 -8.90 11.93
CA ASN A 355 4.59 -8.60 12.30
C ASN A 355 4.64 -8.03 13.72
N HIS A 356 5.07 -8.85 14.66
CA HIS A 356 5.08 -8.54 16.10
C HIS A 356 6.21 -7.61 16.55
N GLU A 357 7.05 -7.13 15.63
CA GLU A 357 8.22 -6.30 15.99
C GLU A 357 7.81 -4.99 16.68
N SER A 358 6.67 -4.41 16.29
CA SER A 358 6.22 -3.11 16.79
C SER A 358 4.81 -3.08 17.34
N VAL A 359 4.05 -4.18 17.23
CA VAL A 359 2.63 -4.22 17.62
C VAL A 359 2.30 -5.40 18.53
N GLU A 360 1.26 -5.22 19.33
CA GLU A 360 0.66 -6.24 20.18
C GLU A 360 -0.75 -6.58 19.73
N LEU A 361 -1.17 -7.82 20.00
CA LEU A 361 -2.52 -8.31 19.79
C LEU A 361 -3.28 -8.32 21.13
N LYS A 362 -4.43 -7.65 21.18
CA LYS A 362 -5.26 -7.54 22.39
C LYS A 362 -6.73 -7.79 22.07
N ALA A 363 -7.49 -8.16 23.08
CA ALA A 363 -8.94 -8.16 22.96
C ALA A 363 -9.46 -6.71 22.99
N PRO A 364 -10.39 -6.33 22.10
CA PRO A 364 -11.04 -5.03 22.20
C PRO A 364 -11.84 -4.87 23.48
N THR A 365 -11.85 -3.68 24.04
CA THR A 365 -12.71 -3.30 25.17
C THR A 365 -14.18 -3.24 24.77
N ALA A 366 -15.10 -3.18 25.74
CA ALA A 366 -16.53 -3.04 25.45
C ALA A 366 -16.84 -1.75 24.66
N GLY A 367 -16.14 -0.64 24.95
CA GLY A 367 -16.27 0.61 24.19
C GLY A 367 -15.78 0.48 22.74
N GLU A 368 -14.65 -0.20 22.53
CA GLU A 368 -14.13 -0.47 21.20
C GLU A 368 -15.03 -1.43 20.40
N LEU A 369 -15.65 -2.42 21.06
CA LEU A 369 -16.62 -3.29 20.41
C LEU A 369 -17.88 -2.51 19.97
N ALA A 370 -18.32 -1.54 20.76
CA ALA A 370 -19.41 -0.65 20.36
C ALA A 370 -19.02 0.22 19.14
N GLN A 371 -17.79 0.72 19.10
CA GLN A 371 -17.26 1.44 17.95
C GLN A 371 -17.15 0.54 16.71
N ILE A 372 -16.64 -0.67 16.85
CA ILE A 372 -16.57 -1.66 15.75
C ILE A 372 -17.97 -1.91 15.20
N ARG A 373 -18.96 -2.13 16.07
CA ARG A 373 -20.36 -2.34 15.64
C ARG A 373 -20.90 -1.15 14.85
N ALA A 374 -20.65 0.07 15.30
CA ALA A 374 -21.06 1.28 14.61
C ALA A 374 -20.39 1.40 13.22
N LEU A 375 -19.10 1.10 13.13
CA LEU A 375 -18.38 1.11 11.85
C LEU A 375 -18.85 0.03 10.88
N ILE A 376 -19.23 -1.15 11.38
CA ILE A 376 -19.86 -2.19 10.54
C ILE A 376 -21.21 -1.68 10.02
N GLN A 377 -22.01 -0.98 10.85
CA GLN A 377 -23.26 -0.39 10.40
C GLN A 377 -23.04 0.64 9.29
N GLU A 378 -22.09 1.56 9.46
CA GLU A 378 -21.71 2.53 8.43
C GLU A 378 -21.24 1.86 7.13
N HIS A 379 -20.45 0.79 7.25
CA HIS A 379 -20.00 -0.01 6.11
C HIS A 379 -21.20 -0.65 5.38
N VAL A 380 -22.15 -1.18 6.10
CA VAL A 380 -23.40 -1.73 5.53
C VAL A 380 -24.21 -0.63 4.84
N ASP A 381 -24.35 0.53 5.46
CA ASP A 381 -25.12 1.66 4.91
C ASP A 381 -24.46 2.17 3.60
N ALA A 382 -23.12 2.26 3.56
CA ALA A 382 -22.38 2.72 2.40
C ALA A 382 -22.34 1.69 1.26
N THR A 383 -22.27 0.39 1.58
CA THR A 383 -21.91 -0.65 0.59
C THR A 383 -22.92 -1.78 0.46
N GLN A 384 -23.90 -1.87 1.35
CA GLN A 384 -24.86 -2.98 1.42
C GLN A 384 -24.19 -4.35 1.63
N SER A 385 -23.08 -4.39 2.35
CA SER A 385 -22.28 -5.59 2.60
C SER A 385 -23.07 -6.73 3.24
N PRO A 386 -23.20 -7.90 2.58
CA PRO A 386 -23.83 -9.07 3.19
C PRO A 386 -23.02 -9.62 4.36
N ARG A 387 -21.68 -9.52 4.32
CA ARG A 387 -20.80 -9.89 5.43
C ARG A 387 -21.03 -8.98 6.63
N GLY A 388 -21.09 -7.68 6.42
CA GLY A 388 -21.41 -6.71 7.47
C GLY A 388 -22.77 -6.96 8.10
N ILE A 389 -23.82 -7.20 7.30
CA ILE A 389 -25.17 -7.55 7.77
C ILE A 389 -25.12 -8.81 8.64
N LYS A 390 -24.45 -9.86 8.19
CA LYS A 390 -24.30 -11.11 8.94
C LYS A 390 -23.59 -10.90 10.28
N LEU A 391 -22.51 -10.12 10.29
CA LEU A 391 -21.78 -9.81 11.51
C LEU A 391 -22.62 -8.99 12.48
N LEU A 392 -23.38 -8.00 12.03
CA LEU A 392 -24.28 -7.22 12.87
C LEU A 392 -25.38 -8.10 13.51
N TYR A 393 -25.97 -9.00 12.72
CA TYR A 393 -27.02 -9.91 13.22
C TYR A 393 -26.49 -10.84 14.30
N SER A 394 -25.27 -11.32 14.18
CA SER A 394 -24.64 -12.24 15.13
C SER A 394 -23.59 -11.59 16.02
N PHE A 395 -23.61 -10.26 16.19
CA PHE A 395 -22.51 -9.50 16.80
C PHE A 395 -22.18 -9.98 18.22
N GLU A 396 -23.17 -10.26 19.05
CA GLU A 396 -22.99 -10.71 20.44
C GLU A 396 -22.15 -12.01 20.53
N THR A 397 -22.31 -12.91 19.56
CA THR A 397 -21.56 -14.16 19.52
C THR A 397 -20.23 -14.07 18.77
N MET A 398 -20.15 -13.15 17.81
CA MET A 398 -18.99 -13.01 16.92
C MET A 398 -17.98 -11.96 17.42
N SER A 399 -18.40 -11.05 18.28
CA SER A 399 -17.55 -9.96 18.81
C SER A 399 -16.26 -10.46 19.48
N LYS A 400 -16.28 -11.65 20.08
CA LYS A 400 -15.10 -12.29 20.69
C LYS A 400 -13.97 -12.64 19.71
N HIS A 401 -14.26 -12.65 18.41
CA HIS A 401 -13.26 -12.93 17.36
C HIS A 401 -12.59 -11.65 16.84
N PHE A 402 -12.99 -10.47 17.29
CA PHE A 402 -12.24 -9.27 16.96
C PHE A 402 -10.98 -9.19 17.80
N VAL A 403 -9.88 -8.91 17.09
CA VAL A 403 -8.56 -8.71 17.68
C VAL A 403 -8.12 -7.28 17.38
N LYS A 404 -7.67 -6.58 18.42
CA LYS A 404 -7.05 -5.26 18.34
C LYS A 404 -5.57 -5.43 18.04
N VAL A 405 -5.09 -4.77 17.00
CA VAL A 405 -3.67 -4.65 16.65
C VAL A 405 -3.26 -3.20 16.94
N ILE A 406 -2.34 -3.01 17.89
CA ILE A 406 -1.94 -1.68 18.36
C ILE A 406 -0.43 -1.64 18.61
N PRO A 407 0.27 -0.56 18.20
CA PRO A 407 1.67 -0.37 18.56
C PRO A 407 1.84 -0.14 20.07
N THR A 408 2.77 -0.83 20.67
CA THR A 408 3.01 -0.81 22.14
C THR A 408 3.27 0.60 22.65
N GLU A 409 4.17 1.33 22.01
CA GLU A 409 4.49 2.70 22.42
C GLU A 409 3.31 3.67 22.19
N TYR A 410 2.54 3.48 21.14
CA TYR A 410 1.37 4.31 20.88
C TYR A 410 0.28 4.14 21.94
N GLU A 411 0.05 2.91 22.39
CA GLU A 411 -0.92 2.65 23.47
C GLU A 411 -0.48 3.34 24.77
N ARG A 412 0.82 3.31 25.07
CA ARG A 412 1.39 4.03 26.20
C ARG A 412 1.15 5.54 26.11
N VAL A 413 1.38 6.13 24.92
CA VAL A 413 1.10 7.55 24.66
C VAL A 413 -0.38 7.85 24.89
N LEU A 414 -1.30 7.04 24.35
CA LEU A 414 -2.73 7.23 24.54
C LEU A 414 -3.15 7.18 26.02
N ALA A 415 -2.56 6.27 26.78
CA ALA A 415 -2.83 6.17 28.22
C ALA A 415 -2.37 7.42 28.98
N ILE A 416 -1.19 7.96 28.65
CA ILE A 416 -0.67 9.18 29.23
C ILE A 416 -1.54 10.39 28.87
N VAL A 417 -1.93 10.51 27.60
CA VAL A 417 -2.82 11.58 27.14
C VAL A 417 -4.15 11.55 27.90
N ALA A 418 -4.80 10.37 27.98
CA ALA A 418 -6.05 10.22 28.70
C ALA A 418 -5.92 10.57 30.20
N ALA A 419 -4.84 10.17 30.85
CA ALA A 419 -4.56 10.52 32.24
C ALA A 419 -4.35 12.02 32.43
N ALA A 420 -3.69 12.69 31.50
CA ALA A 420 -3.44 14.12 31.53
C ALA A 420 -4.72 14.94 31.31
N GLU A 421 -5.56 14.53 30.36
CA GLU A 421 -6.87 15.13 30.12
C GLU A 421 -7.81 14.97 31.32
N ALA A 422 -7.78 13.81 31.99
CA ALA A 422 -8.58 13.56 33.17
C ALA A 422 -8.27 14.51 34.35
N VAL A 423 -7.09 15.10 34.39
CA VAL A 423 -6.71 16.15 35.37
C VAL A 423 -6.86 17.57 34.83
N GLY A 424 -7.51 17.74 33.69
CA GLY A 424 -7.88 19.06 33.13
C GLY A 424 -6.85 19.69 32.19
N LYS A 425 -5.86 18.94 31.68
CA LYS A 425 -4.99 19.45 30.62
C LYS A 425 -5.76 19.50 29.29
N THR A 426 -5.43 20.45 28.44
CA THR A 426 -5.93 20.44 27.05
C THR A 426 -5.32 19.29 26.29
N HIS A 427 -5.94 18.87 25.19
CA HIS A 427 -5.44 17.79 24.33
C HIS A 427 -3.99 18.05 23.88
N GLU A 428 -3.70 19.25 23.38
CA GLU A 428 -2.37 19.68 22.96
C GLU A 428 -1.33 19.58 24.09
N GLN A 429 -1.70 20.02 25.30
CA GLN A 429 -0.82 19.93 26.49
C GLN A 429 -0.62 18.47 26.93
N ALA A 430 -1.61 17.62 26.73
CA ALA A 430 -1.54 16.21 27.05
C ALA A 430 -0.65 15.45 26.05
N GLU A 431 -0.73 15.76 24.78
CA GLU A 431 0.15 15.21 23.74
C GLU A 431 1.62 15.65 23.94
N GLU A 432 1.86 16.94 24.23
CA GLU A 432 3.22 17.44 24.52
C GLU A 432 3.81 16.74 25.74
N LEU A 433 3.03 16.60 26.83
CA LEU A 433 3.45 15.87 28.02
C LEU A 433 3.76 14.40 27.72
N ALA A 434 2.92 13.73 26.96
CA ALA A 434 3.13 12.34 26.57
C ALA A 434 4.41 12.18 25.75
N PHE A 435 4.65 13.09 24.81
CA PHE A 435 5.89 13.13 24.04
C PHE A 435 7.13 13.31 24.92
N ASP A 436 7.07 14.23 25.88
CA ASP A 436 8.18 14.48 26.81
C ASP A 436 8.44 13.28 27.72
N ILE A 437 7.40 12.60 28.17
CA ILE A 437 7.53 11.38 28.99
C ILE A 437 8.19 10.26 28.17
N VAL A 438 7.69 9.99 26.97
CA VAL A 438 8.20 8.89 26.14
C VAL A 438 9.63 9.16 25.65
N THR A 439 9.97 10.42 25.39
CA THR A 439 11.33 10.81 24.98
C THR A 439 12.30 11.04 26.15
N GLY A 440 11.84 10.87 27.39
CA GLY A 440 12.68 11.05 28.59
C GLY A 440 13.01 12.51 28.92
N ARG A 441 12.23 13.46 28.41
CA ARG A 441 12.40 14.90 28.68
C ARG A 441 11.57 15.40 29.86
N ALA A 442 10.54 14.65 30.26
CA ALA A 442 9.65 15.01 31.34
C ALA A 442 10.31 14.91 32.71
N SER A 443 9.80 15.64 33.70
CA SER A 443 10.22 15.53 35.06
C SER A 443 9.91 14.15 35.68
N ALA A 444 10.72 13.70 36.66
CA ALA A 444 10.45 12.45 37.35
C ALA A 444 9.07 12.44 38.04
N ALA A 445 8.56 13.61 38.45
CA ALA A 445 7.23 13.75 39.04
C ALA A 445 6.12 13.54 38.00
N ASP A 446 6.28 14.05 36.79
CA ASP A 446 5.31 13.85 35.70
C ASP A 446 5.30 12.38 35.25
N VAL A 447 6.47 11.77 35.09
CA VAL A 447 6.58 10.33 34.78
C VAL A 447 5.88 9.50 35.84
N ALA A 448 6.16 9.73 37.13
CA ALA A 448 5.51 8.98 38.21
C ALA A 448 3.99 9.19 38.29
N ARG A 449 3.51 10.34 37.84
CA ARG A 449 2.08 10.68 37.90
C ARG A 449 1.28 10.15 36.70
N PHE A 450 1.87 10.16 35.51
CA PHE A 450 1.13 9.93 34.26
C PHE A 450 1.58 8.67 33.51
N ASP A 451 2.81 8.20 33.72
CA ASP A 451 3.30 6.96 33.11
C ASP A 451 2.82 5.75 33.93
N VAL A 452 1.54 5.45 33.79
CA VAL A 452 0.94 4.27 34.41
C VAL A 452 1.30 3.06 33.58
N ALA A 453 2.50 2.54 33.79
CA ALA A 453 2.97 1.35 33.10
C ALA A 453 1.95 0.20 33.23
N GLY A 454 1.27 -0.14 32.16
CA GLY A 454 0.56 -1.41 31.98
C GLY A 454 -0.76 -1.59 32.75
N GLY A 455 -1.48 -0.55 33.12
CA GLY A 455 -2.76 -0.65 33.83
C GLY A 455 -3.97 -0.47 32.94
N ALA A 456 -4.85 -1.45 32.86
CA ALA A 456 -6.03 -1.60 32.00
C ALA A 456 -7.20 -0.61 32.27
N ALA A 457 -6.97 0.63 32.67
CA ALA A 457 -8.04 1.55 33.10
C ALA A 457 -8.29 2.78 32.21
N GLY A 458 -7.54 3.02 31.12
CA GLY A 458 -7.61 4.27 30.34
C GLY A 458 -8.44 4.23 29.04
N ALA A 459 -8.87 3.09 28.57
CA ALA A 459 -9.42 2.94 27.19
C ALA A 459 -10.88 3.43 27.00
N ALA A 460 -11.57 3.90 28.04
CA ALA A 460 -13.00 4.22 27.94
C ALA A 460 -13.31 5.65 27.43
N SER A 461 -12.36 6.58 27.37
CA SER A 461 -12.67 7.99 27.09
C SER A 461 -12.28 8.51 25.70
N VAL A 462 -11.35 7.87 25.00
CA VAL A 462 -10.83 8.37 23.70
C VAL A 462 -11.86 8.24 22.56
N ALA A 463 -12.83 7.31 22.67
CA ALA A 463 -13.91 7.17 21.69
C ALA A 463 -14.93 8.33 21.71
N ALA A 464 -14.97 9.12 22.77
CA ALA A 464 -15.97 10.18 22.93
C ALA A 464 -15.55 11.52 22.29
N SER A 465 -14.23 11.81 22.19
CA SER A 465 -13.78 13.14 21.73
C SER A 465 -13.79 13.32 20.23
N SER A 466 -13.58 12.27 19.42
CA SER A 466 -13.69 12.38 17.95
C SER A 466 -15.12 12.49 17.44
N VAL A 467 -16.12 12.05 18.25
CA VAL A 467 -17.55 12.19 17.93
C VAL A 467 -18.14 13.51 18.45
N ALA A 468 -17.54 14.11 19.48
CA ALA A 468 -18.05 15.34 20.08
C ALA A 468 -17.67 16.62 19.28
N SER A 469 -16.60 16.59 18.48
CA SER A 469 -16.22 17.70 17.61
C SER A 469 -17.21 17.94 16.47
N THR A 470 -18.01 16.94 16.10
CA THR A 470 -19.01 17.05 15.03
C THR A 470 -20.41 17.45 15.48
N LYS A 471 -20.63 17.63 16.81
CA LYS A 471 -21.97 18.00 17.36
C LYS A 471 -22.08 19.41 17.93
N LYS A 472 -21.07 20.25 17.83
CA LYS A 472 -21.09 21.60 18.41
C LYS A 472 -21.21 22.74 17.41
N GLU A 473 -21.44 22.48 16.12
CA GLU A 473 -21.86 23.49 15.16
C GLU A 473 -22.98 22.92 14.26
N ALA A 474 -24.17 22.99 14.77
CA ALA A 474 -25.41 22.95 14.02
C ALA A 474 -26.24 24.16 14.42
#